data_efe3353a6a15565a49ed3eb05cd7e9b2
#
_entry.id   efe3353a6a15565a49ed3eb05cd7e9b2
#
_cell.length_a   1.000
_cell.length_b   1.000
_cell.length_c   1.000
_cell.angle_alpha   90.00
_cell.angle_beta   90.00
_cell.angle_gamma   90.00
#
_symmetry.space_group_name_H-M   'P 1'
#
loop_
_entity.id
_entity.type
_entity.pdbx_description
1 polymer ?
#
loop_
_entity_poly.entity_id
_entity_poly.type
_entity_poly.pdbx_seq_one_letter_code
_entity_poly.pdbx_strand_id
1 'polypeptide(L)'
;MRYLTLEKAIEAWRKLQPLTENDQQKLSRRFTIDFNYNSNHIEGNTLTYGQTEILLLFGKVIGEANVKDVQDMTASNVTLRMMSEEALIKETPLTVNFIRTLHHTLLREDYTVYKQLRNGQQTSYVIHAGQYKTRPNSVITRYGDRFEYASPEETPALMTDLVDWYNQAEKEGKYSPVELAALFHYRYIRIHPFEDGNGRIARLLVNYILTRHDYPMIVVRSRNKSEYLEALHAADLFVGNIPSDGAHASLQEIRPFVQYFKRLVAHEVYTNVCFLTEHDENLWWYDGEKVEFRSSNYSKILMLMMTEPVLTLEHIQQELGINMSAVKKLVNQLQDKHYIERG
;
A
#
# COMPACT_ATOMS: atom_id res chain seq x y z
N MET A 1 3.25 -19.48 12.87
CA MET A 1 2.14 -19.88 11.96
C MET A 1 2.57 -21.08 11.11
N ARG A 2 2.12 -22.28 11.47
CA ARG A 2 2.44 -23.50 10.71
C ARG A 2 1.61 -23.54 9.42
N TYR A 3 2.29 -23.33 8.26
CA TYR A 3 1.80 -23.67 6.92
C TYR A 3 0.44 -23.10 6.49
N LEU A 4 0.32 -21.77 6.56
CA LEU A 4 -0.76 -21.07 5.84
C LEU A 4 -0.41 -21.07 4.35
N THR A 5 -1.16 -21.83 3.55
CA THR A 5 -1.05 -21.77 2.09
C THR A 5 -2.03 -20.75 1.53
N LEU A 6 -1.75 -20.24 0.32
CA LEU A 6 -2.64 -19.31 -0.37
C LEU A 6 -4.05 -19.90 -0.54
N GLU A 7 -4.14 -21.19 -0.90
CA GLU A 7 -5.40 -21.89 -1.10
C GLU A 7 -6.26 -21.90 0.17
N LYS A 8 -5.65 -22.20 1.32
CA LYS A 8 -6.34 -22.19 2.63
C LYS A 8 -6.81 -20.80 3.03
N ALA A 9 -6.00 -19.77 2.77
CA ALA A 9 -6.39 -18.39 3.06
C ALA A 9 -7.59 -17.97 2.20
N ILE A 10 -7.55 -18.27 0.90
CA ILE A 10 -8.64 -17.97 -0.03
C ILE A 10 -9.90 -18.77 0.30
N GLU A 11 -9.77 -20.05 0.66
CA GLU A 11 -10.91 -20.86 1.11
C GLU A 11 -11.58 -20.26 2.35
N ALA A 12 -10.79 -19.84 3.34
CA ALA A 12 -11.29 -19.18 4.53
C ALA A 12 -12.02 -17.87 4.21
N TRP A 13 -11.44 -17.06 3.31
CA TRP A 13 -12.05 -15.82 2.82
C TRP A 13 -13.40 -16.09 2.11
N ARG A 14 -13.45 -17.05 1.21
CA ARG A 14 -14.67 -17.41 0.47
C ARG A 14 -15.81 -17.87 1.39
N LYS A 15 -15.50 -18.51 2.51
CA LYS A 15 -16.51 -18.93 3.51
C LYS A 15 -17.20 -17.76 4.21
N LEU A 16 -16.59 -16.58 4.20
CA LEU A 16 -17.17 -15.36 4.76
C LEU A 16 -18.08 -14.61 3.77
N GLN A 17 -18.07 -15.02 2.48
CA GLN A 17 -18.83 -14.31 1.45
C GLN A 17 -20.30 -14.77 1.39
N PRO A 18 -21.26 -13.88 1.12
CA PRO A 18 -21.07 -12.42 1.00
C PRO A 18 -20.86 -11.76 2.37
N LEU A 19 -19.98 -10.75 2.43
CA LEU A 19 -19.78 -9.98 3.64
C LEU A 19 -21.02 -9.15 3.99
N THR A 20 -21.28 -8.99 5.29
CA THR A 20 -22.26 -8.02 5.76
C THR A 20 -21.80 -6.58 5.45
N GLU A 21 -22.72 -5.64 5.37
CA GLU A 21 -22.40 -4.22 5.16
C GLU A 21 -21.46 -3.69 6.25
N ASN A 22 -21.68 -4.08 7.51
CA ASN A 22 -20.81 -3.71 8.63
C ASN A 22 -19.37 -4.26 8.46
N ASP A 23 -19.23 -5.51 8.01
CA ASP A 23 -17.91 -6.10 7.80
C ASP A 23 -17.18 -5.45 6.62
N GLN A 24 -17.90 -5.11 5.56
CA GLN A 24 -17.36 -4.35 4.44
C GLN A 24 -16.86 -2.98 4.89
N GLN A 25 -17.62 -2.25 5.69
CA GLN A 25 -17.23 -0.94 6.22
C GLN A 25 -15.99 -1.04 7.13
N LYS A 26 -15.94 -2.04 8.04
CA LYS A 26 -14.79 -2.28 8.91
C LYS A 26 -13.52 -2.56 8.11
N LEU A 27 -13.60 -3.45 7.12
CA LEU A 27 -12.47 -3.78 6.26
C LEU A 27 -12.01 -2.57 5.43
N SER A 28 -12.96 -1.86 4.82
CA SER A 28 -12.65 -0.67 4.01
C SER A 28 -11.95 0.40 4.83
N ARG A 29 -12.44 0.70 6.05
CA ARG A 29 -11.81 1.66 6.95
C ARG A 29 -10.38 1.25 7.30
N ARG A 30 -10.21 0.00 7.76
CA ARG A 30 -8.89 -0.54 8.11
C ARG A 30 -7.94 -0.52 6.92
N PHE A 31 -8.39 -1.04 5.77
CA PHE A 31 -7.56 -1.09 4.57
C PHE A 31 -7.14 0.32 4.11
N THR A 32 -8.05 1.29 4.18
CA THR A 32 -7.74 2.69 3.82
C THR A 32 -6.57 3.23 4.65
N ILE A 33 -6.56 3.00 5.95
CA ILE A 33 -5.48 3.46 6.84
C ILE A 33 -4.20 2.67 6.55
N ASP A 34 -4.27 1.35 6.60
CA ASP A 34 -3.13 0.44 6.43
C ASP A 34 -2.43 0.66 5.09
N PHE A 35 -3.19 0.72 4.00
CA PHE A 35 -2.63 0.90 2.65
C PHE A 35 -1.97 2.26 2.49
N ASN A 36 -2.66 3.33 2.84
CA ASN A 36 -2.12 4.68 2.69
C ASN A 36 -0.88 4.89 3.55
N TYR A 37 -0.90 4.45 4.82
CA TYR A 37 0.27 4.52 5.68
C TYR A 37 1.44 3.76 5.06
N ASN A 38 1.30 2.47 4.81
CA ASN A 38 2.40 1.62 4.39
C ASN A 38 2.93 2.00 3.00
N SER A 39 2.03 2.24 2.03
CA SER A 39 2.43 2.56 0.67
C SER A 39 3.20 3.88 0.57
N ASN A 40 2.84 4.90 1.36
CA ASN A 40 3.57 6.16 1.41
C ASN A 40 4.84 6.07 2.28
N HIS A 41 4.80 5.30 3.37
CA HIS A 41 5.97 5.12 4.24
C HIS A 41 7.10 4.36 3.56
N ILE A 42 6.79 3.42 2.66
CA ILE A 42 7.80 2.78 1.78
C ILE A 42 8.55 3.82 0.94
N GLU A 43 7.90 4.88 0.51
CA GLU A 43 8.48 5.98 -0.29
C GLU A 43 9.06 7.13 0.55
N GLY A 44 9.07 6.97 1.87
CA GLY A 44 9.72 7.92 2.79
C GLY A 44 8.82 8.97 3.43
N ASN A 45 7.49 8.84 3.31
CA ASN A 45 6.55 9.68 4.08
C ASN A 45 6.76 9.46 5.58
N THR A 46 6.75 10.51 6.36
CA THR A 46 7.14 10.50 7.78
C THR A 46 5.96 10.53 8.77
N LEU A 47 4.72 10.61 8.27
CA LEU A 47 3.55 10.56 9.14
C LEU A 47 3.52 9.23 9.91
N THR A 48 3.23 9.30 11.19
CA THR A 48 3.01 8.10 12.00
C THR A 48 1.70 7.41 11.59
N TYR A 49 1.52 6.17 12.03
CA TYR A 49 0.26 5.45 11.79
C TYR A 49 -0.93 6.18 12.42
N GLY A 50 -0.79 6.67 13.68
CA GLY A 50 -1.81 7.46 14.37
C GLY A 50 -2.14 8.78 13.66
N GLN A 51 -1.11 9.52 13.20
CA GLN A 51 -1.32 10.74 12.40
C GLN A 51 -2.07 10.44 11.10
N THR A 52 -1.71 9.33 10.42
CA THR A 52 -2.40 8.87 9.20
C THR A 52 -3.86 8.55 9.48
N GLU A 53 -4.14 7.82 10.55
CA GLU A 53 -5.51 7.47 10.97
C GLU A 53 -6.34 8.73 11.21
N ILE A 54 -5.86 9.66 12.02
CA ILE A 54 -6.57 10.90 12.36
C ILE A 54 -6.78 11.78 11.11
N LEU A 55 -5.77 11.87 10.25
CA LEU A 55 -5.88 12.60 9.00
C LEU A 55 -6.97 12.03 8.09
N LEU A 56 -6.96 10.72 7.89
CA LEU A 56 -7.87 10.07 6.93
C LEU A 56 -9.31 9.96 7.47
N LEU A 57 -9.50 9.82 8.78
CA LEU A 57 -10.82 9.69 9.38
C LEU A 57 -11.48 11.04 9.69
N PHE A 58 -10.70 12.02 10.14
CA PHE A 58 -11.23 13.29 10.66
C PHE A 58 -10.78 14.52 9.88
N GLY A 59 -9.88 14.37 8.90
CA GLY A 59 -9.31 15.49 8.15
C GLY A 59 -8.43 16.43 8.99
N LYS A 60 -7.89 15.95 10.10
CA LYS A 60 -7.10 16.74 11.05
C LYS A 60 -5.66 16.20 11.13
N VAL A 61 -4.72 17.09 11.41
CA VAL A 61 -3.33 16.74 11.70
C VAL A 61 -3.05 17.06 13.17
N ILE A 62 -2.46 16.13 13.90
CA ILE A 62 -2.06 16.30 15.29
C ILE A 62 -0.55 16.20 15.39
N GLY A 63 0.04 17.05 16.21
CA GLY A 63 1.49 17.14 16.37
C GLY A 63 2.18 17.78 15.16
N GLU A 64 3.50 17.65 15.10
CA GLU A 64 4.30 18.15 13.99
C GLU A 64 4.19 17.21 12.78
N ALA A 65 3.93 17.77 11.61
CA ALA A 65 3.86 17.02 10.36
C ALA A 65 4.40 17.85 9.20
N ASN A 66 5.10 17.19 8.27
CA ASN A 66 5.54 17.83 7.06
C ASN A 66 4.33 18.05 6.13
N VAL A 67 4.17 19.29 5.65
CA VAL A 67 3.05 19.65 4.76
C VAL A 67 2.99 18.77 3.51
N LYS A 68 4.15 18.46 2.92
CA LYS A 68 4.24 17.57 1.76
C LYS A 68 3.72 16.18 2.11
N ASP A 69 4.09 15.62 3.26
CA ASP A 69 3.67 14.30 3.67
C ASP A 69 2.15 14.20 3.89
N VAL A 70 1.55 15.24 4.45
CA VAL A 70 0.09 15.37 4.61
C VAL A 70 -0.60 15.42 3.25
N GLN A 71 -0.05 16.21 2.32
CA GLN A 71 -0.58 16.33 0.97
C GLN A 71 -0.48 15.02 0.19
N ASP A 72 0.68 14.35 0.25
CA ASP A 72 0.92 13.05 -0.40
C ASP A 72 -0.04 11.98 0.15
N MET A 73 -0.24 11.94 1.46
CA MET A 73 -1.18 11.02 2.12
C MET A 73 -2.63 11.25 1.67
N THR A 74 -3.06 12.52 1.60
CA THR A 74 -4.41 12.88 1.17
C THR A 74 -4.63 12.52 -0.30
N ALA A 75 -3.66 12.82 -1.16
CA ALA A 75 -3.73 12.48 -2.60
C ALA A 75 -3.74 10.96 -2.82
N SER A 76 -2.93 10.22 -2.05
CA SER A 76 -2.91 8.76 -2.08
C SER A 76 -4.29 8.17 -1.73
N ASN A 77 -4.98 8.74 -0.73
CA ASN A 77 -6.32 8.29 -0.36
C ASN A 77 -7.38 8.56 -1.45
N VAL A 78 -7.30 9.71 -2.12
CA VAL A 78 -8.18 10.00 -3.27
C VAL A 78 -7.92 9.02 -4.41
N THR A 79 -6.64 8.74 -4.70
CA THR A 79 -6.22 7.80 -5.75
C THR A 79 -6.67 6.38 -5.43
N LEU A 80 -6.59 5.96 -4.16
CA LEU A 80 -7.07 4.66 -3.70
C LEU A 80 -8.57 4.49 -3.94
N ARG A 81 -9.38 5.51 -3.61
CA ARG A 81 -10.83 5.45 -3.86
C ARG A 81 -11.14 5.35 -5.34
N MET A 82 -10.52 6.21 -6.17
CA MET A 82 -10.68 6.17 -7.62
C MET A 82 -10.34 4.78 -8.19
N MET A 83 -9.24 4.18 -7.75
CA MET A 83 -8.86 2.82 -8.17
C MET A 83 -9.89 1.78 -7.72
N SER A 84 -10.37 1.88 -6.48
CA SER A 84 -11.33 0.91 -5.92
C SER A 84 -12.68 0.97 -6.63
N GLU A 85 -13.16 2.16 -6.96
CA GLU A 85 -14.40 2.37 -7.71
C GLU A 85 -14.30 1.79 -9.12
N GLU A 86 -13.22 2.06 -9.85
CA GLU A 86 -12.99 1.52 -11.20
C GLU A 86 -12.82 0.01 -11.20
N ALA A 87 -12.16 -0.57 -10.19
CA ALA A 87 -11.96 -2.01 -10.10
C ALA A 87 -13.27 -2.81 -9.99
N LEU A 88 -14.34 -2.22 -9.48
CA LEU A 88 -15.67 -2.84 -9.38
C LEU A 88 -16.41 -2.87 -10.72
N ILE A 89 -16.01 -2.05 -11.69
CA ILE A 89 -16.61 -2.01 -13.04
C ILE A 89 -15.88 -3.05 -13.92
N LYS A 90 -16.29 -4.32 -13.76
CA LYS A 90 -15.58 -5.46 -14.38
C LYS A 90 -15.64 -5.46 -15.92
N GLU A 91 -16.63 -4.80 -16.50
CA GLU A 91 -16.84 -4.70 -17.97
C GLU A 91 -15.83 -3.74 -18.63
N THR A 92 -15.30 -2.78 -17.89
CA THR A 92 -14.35 -1.79 -18.43
C THR A 92 -12.93 -2.38 -18.41
N PRO A 93 -12.23 -2.46 -19.55
CA PRO A 93 -10.85 -2.91 -19.59
C PRO A 93 -9.92 -1.86 -18.95
N LEU A 94 -8.80 -2.31 -18.41
CA LEU A 94 -7.75 -1.40 -17.96
C LEU A 94 -7.23 -0.59 -19.16
N THR A 95 -6.99 0.70 -18.95
CA THR A 95 -6.44 1.57 -19.99
C THR A 95 -5.17 2.28 -19.51
N VAL A 96 -4.27 2.56 -20.43
CA VAL A 96 -3.09 3.40 -20.19
C VAL A 96 -3.51 4.78 -19.63
N ASN A 97 -4.61 5.34 -20.16
CA ASN A 97 -5.12 6.63 -19.69
C ASN A 97 -5.57 6.58 -18.23
N PHE A 98 -6.21 5.50 -17.79
CA PHE A 98 -6.59 5.34 -16.39
C PHE A 98 -5.36 5.31 -15.47
N ILE A 99 -4.30 4.57 -15.84
CA ILE A 99 -3.04 4.54 -15.10
C ILE A 99 -2.42 5.95 -15.00
N ARG A 100 -2.43 6.71 -16.09
CA ARG A 100 -1.94 8.11 -16.11
C ARG A 100 -2.81 9.03 -15.26
N THR A 101 -4.12 8.82 -15.23
CA THR A 101 -5.06 9.57 -14.38
C THR A 101 -4.83 9.26 -12.90
N LEU A 102 -4.61 8.00 -12.53
CA LEU A 102 -4.21 7.63 -11.17
C LEU A 102 -2.92 8.33 -10.75
N HIS A 103 -1.92 8.33 -11.64
CA HIS A 103 -0.65 9.00 -11.37
C HIS A 103 -0.80 10.53 -11.23
N HIS A 104 -1.61 11.16 -12.10
CA HIS A 104 -1.93 12.60 -11.99
C HIS A 104 -2.60 12.92 -10.65
N THR A 105 -3.59 12.12 -10.25
CA THR A 105 -4.28 12.28 -8.96
C THR A 105 -3.34 12.11 -7.78
N LEU A 106 -2.42 11.13 -7.86
CA LEU A 106 -1.44 10.85 -6.83
C LEU A 106 -0.45 11.99 -6.61
N LEU A 107 0.05 12.60 -7.68
CA LEU A 107 1.01 13.72 -7.60
C LEU A 107 0.32 15.09 -7.48
N ARG A 108 -0.95 15.21 -7.88
CA ARG A 108 -1.80 16.41 -7.86
C ARG A 108 -1.41 17.47 -8.88
N GLU A 109 -0.14 17.82 -8.95
CA GLU A 109 0.40 18.89 -9.80
C GLU A 109 1.85 18.58 -10.20
N ASP A 110 2.31 19.29 -11.20
CA ASP A 110 3.72 19.29 -11.59
C ASP A 110 4.56 19.94 -10.50
N TYR A 111 5.74 19.40 -10.23
CA TYR A 111 6.64 20.01 -9.25
C TYR A 111 8.11 19.94 -9.66
N THR A 112 8.90 20.89 -9.17
CA THR A 112 10.31 21.00 -9.48
C THR A 112 11.16 20.31 -8.41
N VAL A 113 12.04 19.43 -8.85
CA VAL A 113 13.08 18.81 -8.03
C VAL A 113 14.39 19.56 -8.21
N TYR A 114 14.99 19.98 -7.12
CA TYR A 114 16.32 20.60 -7.08
C TYR A 114 17.34 19.57 -6.63
N LYS A 115 18.44 19.45 -7.37
CA LYS A 115 19.56 18.56 -7.01
C LYS A 115 20.87 19.33 -6.99
N GLN A 116 21.70 19.06 -6.00
CA GLN A 116 23.07 19.53 -5.97
C GLN A 116 23.98 18.49 -6.62
N LEU A 117 24.71 18.89 -7.63
CA LEU A 117 25.70 18.04 -8.30
C LEU A 117 26.95 17.91 -7.44
N ARG A 118 27.77 16.88 -7.68
CA ARG A 118 29.01 16.63 -6.95
C ARG A 118 30.02 17.79 -7.04
N ASN A 119 29.94 18.62 -8.07
CA ASN A 119 30.76 19.82 -8.28
C ASN A 119 30.20 21.08 -7.57
N GLY A 120 29.14 20.93 -6.76
CA GLY A 120 28.49 22.05 -6.06
C GLY A 120 27.47 22.83 -6.86
N GLN A 121 27.35 22.58 -8.18
CA GLN A 121 26.32 23.21 -9.00
C GLN A 121 24.93 22.70 -8.66
N GLN A 122 23.94 23.59 -8.71
CA GLN A 122 22.53 23.21 -8.60
C GLN A 122 21.95 22.96 -9.98
N THR A 123 21.14 21.91 -10.10
CA THR A 123 20.31 21.62 -11.26
C THR A 123 18.88 21.39 -10.81
N SER A 124 17.93 21.64 -11.68
CA SER A 124 16.53 21.38 -11.40
C SER A 124 15.84 20.74 -12.59
N TYR A 125 14.74 20.09 -12.31
CA TYR A 125 13.88 19.50 -13.32
C TYR A 125 12.44 19.41 -12.83
N VAL A 126 11.51 19.42 -13.77
CA VAL A 126 10.09 19.31 -13.48
C VAL A 126 9.66 17.84 -13.58
N ILE A 127 8.91 17.37 -12.62
CA ILE A 127 8.18 16.11 -12.67
C ILE A 127 6.74 16.44 -13.07
N HIS A 128 6.26 15.81 -14.13
CA HIS A 128 4.93 16.07 -14.69
C HIS A 128 3.92 15.03 -14.23
N ALA A 129 2.87 15.49 -13.57
CA ALA A 129 1.78 14.64 -13.10
C ALA A 129 0.99 14.04 -14.28
N GLY A 130 0.84 12.71 -14.29
CA GLY A 130 0.11 12.00 -15.33
C GLY A 130 0.86 11.86 -16.66
N GLN A 131 2.12 12.29 -16.76
CA GLN A 131 2.92 12.17 -17.98
C GLN A 131 4.06 11.19 -17.78
N TYR A 132 4.39 10.47 -18.85
CA TYR A 132 5.54 9.58 -18.84
C TYR A 132 6.84 10.38 -18.66
N LYS A 133 7.85 9.71 -18.14
CA LYS A 133 9.17 10.27 -17.95
C LYS A 133 9.76 10.80 -19.26
N THR A 134 10.45 11.92 -19.18
CA THR A 134 11.15 12.55 -20.29
C THR A 134 12.66 12.33 -20.23
N ARG A 135 13.13 11.73 -19.15
CA ARG A 135 14.55 11.45 -18.88
C ARG A 135 14.73 10.03 -18.41
N PRO A 136 15.85 9.38 -18.74
CA PRO A 136 16.20 8.09 -18.18
C PRO A 136 16.20 8.15 -16.66
N ASN A 137 15.56 7.18 -16.03
CA ASN A 137 15.65 6.95 -14.61
C ASN A 137 16.45 5.69 -14.33
N SER A 138 17.20 5.69 -13.27
CA SER A 138 17.99 4.56 -12.81
C SER A 138 18.09 4.60 -11.30
N VAL A 139 18.25 3.45 -10.69
CA VAL A 139 18.55 3.35 -9.27
C VAL A 139 19.93 2.73 -9.09
N ILE A 140 20.63 3.17 -8.04
CA ILE A 140 21.81 2.47 -7.58
C ILE A 140 21.33 1.44 -6.57
N THR A 141 21.58 0.17 -6.86
CA THR A 141 21.23 -0.93 -5.97
C THR A 141 22.02 -0.82 -4.67
N ARG A 142 21.61 -1.49 -3.62
CA ARG A 142 22.38 -1.58 -2.36
C ARG A 142 23.78 -2.20 -2.53
N TYR A 143 24.01 -2.88 -3.65
CA TYR A 143 25.30 -3.47 -4.00
C TYR A 143 26.19 -2.52 -4.81
N GLY A 144 25.71 -1.30 -5.12
CA GLY A 144 26.44 -0.29 -5.87
C GLY A 144 26.27 -0.39 -7.39
N ASP A 145 25.55 -1.37 -7.89
CA ASP A 145 25.29 -1.54 -9.33
C ASP A 145 24.23 -0.55 -9.79
N ARG A 146 24.38 -0.04 -11.01
CA ARG A 146 23.36 0.79 -11.66
C ARG A 146 22.35 -0.11 -12.34
N PHE A 147 21.09 0.04 -11.95
CA PHE A 147 19.97 -0.62 -12.58
C PHE A 147 19.18 0.39 -13.42
N GLU A 148 19.00 0.08 -14.70
CA GLU A 148 18.29 0.95 -15.64
C GLU A 148 16.91 0.41 -15.95
N TYR A 149 15.95 1.33 -16.00
CA TYR A 149 14.59 1.07 -16.45
C TYR A 149 14.44 1.40 -17.94
N ALA A 150 13.29 1.08 -18.55
CA ALA A 150 13.01 1.43 -19.95
C ALA A 150 13.32 2.91 -20.25
N SER A 151 13.79 3.18 -21.44
CA SER A 151 14.05 4.56 -21.87
C SER A 151 12.75 5.37 -21.99
N PRO A 152 12.81 6.71 -21.98
CA PRO A 152 11.63 7.54 -22.24
C PRO A 152 10.96 7.23 -23.58
N GLU A 153 11.76 6.92 -24.61
CA GLU A 153 11.30 6.63 -25.96
C GLU A 153 10.55 5.30 -26.04
N GLU A 154 11.00 4.27 -25.31
CA GLU A 154 10.37 2.95 -25.27
C GLU A 154 9.12 2.91 -24.37
N THR A 155 9.07 3.78 -23.37
CA THR A 155 8.04 3.74 -22.31
C THR A 155 6.60 3.73 -22.84
N PRO A 156 6.19 4.59 -23.83
CA PRO A 156 4.80 4.58 -24.31
C PRO A 156 4.40 3.26 -24.97
N ALA A 157 5.27 2.67 -25.78
CA ALA A 157 5.01 1.38 -26.43
C ALA A 157 4.92 0.24 -25.40
N LEU A 158 5.89 0.14 -24.49
CA LEU A 158 5.90 -0.89 -23.45
C LEU A 158 4.70 -0.79 -22.49
N MET A 159 4.20 0.40 -22.20
CA MET A 159 2.99 0.58 -21.40
C MET A 159 1.72 0.16 -22.15
N THR A 160 1.66 0.39 -23.45
CA THR A 160 0.56 -0.11 -24.30
C THR A 160 0.59 -1.63 -24.33
N ASP A 161 1.74 -2.23 -24.62
CA ASP A 161 1.92 -3.68 -24.66
C ASP A 161 1.57 -4.34 -23.31
N LEU A 162 1.95 -3.73 -22.19
CA LEU A 162 1.62 -4.23 -20.85
C LEU A 162 0.11 -4.26 -20.60
N VAL A 163 -0.58 -3.17 -20.96
CA VAL A 163 -2.04 -3.05 -20.74
C VAL A 163 -2.80 -3.99 -21.67
N ASP A 164 -2.42 -4.08 -22.94
CA ASP A 164 -3.03 -5.00 -23.92
C ASP A 164 -2.82 -6.46 -23.51
N TRP A 165 -1.59 -6.81 -23.09
CA TRP A 165 -1.30 -8.13 -22.54
C TRP A 165 -2.16 -8.45 -21.32
N TYR A 166 -2.30 -7.49 -20.37
CA TYR A 166 -3.10 -7.68 -19.17
C TYR A 166 -4.57 -7.97 -19.53
N ASN A 167 -5.19 -7.13 -20.37
CA ASN A 167 -6.58 -7.28 -20.77
C ASN A 167 -6.83 -8.61 -21.49
N GLN A 168 -5.88 -9.03 -22.34
CA GLN A 168 -5.97 -10.32 -23.02
C GLN A 168 -5.82 -11.48 -22.03
N ALA A 169 -4.84 -11.42 -21.11
CA ALA A 169 -4.59 -12.46 -20.12
C ALA A 169 -5.75 -12.60 -19.11
N GLU A 170 -6.37 -11.47 -18.72
CA GLU A 170 -7.57 -11.45 -17.88
C GLU A 170 -8.74 -12.15 -18.59
N LYS A 171 -8.99 -11.81 -19.85
CA LYS A 171 -10.06 -12.39 -20.67
C LYS A 171 -9.87 -13.90 -20.90
N GLU A 172 -8.65 -14.34 -21.12
CA GLU A 172 -8.32 -15.75 -21.34
C GLU A 172 -8.35 -16.60 -20.06
N GLY A 173 -8.25 -15.97 -18.88
CA GLY A 173 -8.14 -16.67 -17.60
C GLY A 173 -6.89 -17.54 -17.49
N LYS A 174 -5.81 -17.17 -18.18
CA LYS A 174 -4.57 -17.94 -18.32
C LYS A 174 -3.79 -18.06 -17.00
N TYR A 175 -3.90 -17.05 -16.14
CA TYR A 175 -3.18 -16.96 -14.86
C TYR A 175 -4.17 -16.91 -13.71
N SER A 176 -3.77 -17.43 -12.54
CA SER A 176 -4.52 -17.11 -11.33
C SER A 176 -4.45 -15.60 -11.04
N PRO A 177 -5.47 -15.02 -10.38
CA PRO A 177 -5.46 -13.57 -10.07
C PRO A 177 -4.19 -13.09 -9.37
N VAL A 178 -3.63 -13.91 -8.49
CA VAL A 178 -2.39 -13.60 -7.77
C VAL A 178 -1.17 -13.63 -8.70
N GLU A 179 -1.10 -14.56 -9.63
CA GLU A 179 -0.03 -14.62 -10.64
C GLU A 179 -0.13 -13.48 -11.63
N LEU A 180 -1.36 -13.14 -12.05
CA LEU A 180 -1.61 -12.01 -12.95
C LEU A 180 -1.18 -10.69 -12.31
N ALA A 181 -1.55 -10.47 -11.03
CA ALA A 181 -1.15 -9.29 -10.28
C ALA A 181 0.38 -9.22 -10.06
N ALA A 182 1.03 -10.34 -9.77
CA ALA A 182 2.48 -10.40 -9.61
C ALA A 182 3.21 -10.09 -10.93
N LEU A 183 2.78 -10.66 -12.05
CA LEU A 183 3.34 -10.39 -13.38
C LEU A 183 3.16 -8.94 -13.78
N PHE A 184 1.94 -8.41 -13.63
CA PHE A 184 1.66 -7.01 -13.95
C PHE A 184 2.54 -6.07 -13.13
N HIS A 185 2.61 -6.30 -11.81
CA HIS A 185 3.44 -5.50 -10.91
C HIS A 185 4.91 -5.50 -11.34
N TYR A 186 5.49 -6.68 -11.56
CA TYR A 186 6.89 -6.81 -11.93
C TYR A 186 7.19 -6.11 -13.26
N ARG A 187 6.42 -6.39 -14.29
CA ARG A 187 6.57 -5.79 -15.63
C ARG A 187 6.43 -4.26 -15.57
N TYR A 188 5.44 -3.75 -14.82
CA TYR A 188 5.24 -2.33 -14.61
C TYR A 188 6.45 -1.66 -13.94
N ILE A 189 6.99 -2.29 -12.89
CA ILE A 189 8.20 -1.78 -12.21
C ILE A 189 9.41 -1.79 -13.15
N ARG A 190 9.55 -2.76 -14.04
CA ARG A 190 10.65 -2.81 -15.02
C ARG A 190 10.52 -1.72 -16.10
N ILE A 191 9.33 -1.33 -16.48
CA ILE A 191 9.09 -0.19 -17.36
C ILE A 191 9.39 1.12 -16.63
N HIS A 192 8.92 1.25 -15.40
CA HIS A 192 9.08 2.43 -14.54
C HIS A 192 8.66 3.72 -15.25
N PRO A 193 7.36 3.83 -15.66
CA PRO A 193 6.94 4.76 -16.70
C PRO A 193 6.99 6.24 -16.31
N PHE A 194 6.99 6.56 -15.04
CA PHE A 194 6.97 7.93 -14.53
C PHE A 194 8.30 8.33 -13.88
N GLU A 195 8.51 9.62 -13.66
CA GLU A 195 9.72 10.12 -12.98
C GLU A 195 9.65 9.93 -11.46
N ASP A 196 8.43 9.89 -10.88
CA ASP A 196 8.15 9.59 -9.46
C ASP A 196 6.84 8.79 -9.35
N GLY A 197 6.52 8.25 -8.16
CA GLY A 197 5.25 7.60 -7.84
C GLY A 197 5.05 6.18 -8.40
N ASN A 198 6.01 5.61 -9.12
CA ASN A 198 5.86 4.30 -9.75
C ASN A 198 5.55 3.18 -8.74
N GLY A 199 6.23 3.15 -7.60
CA GLY A 199 5.98 2.15 -6.56
C GLY A 199 4.56 2.23 -5.99
N ARG A 200 4.07 3.45 -5.73
CA ARG A 200 2.71 3.69 -5.23
C ARG A 200 1.65 3.24 -6.24
N ILE A 201 1.81 3.59 -7.52
CA ILE A 201 0.92 3.15 -8.60
C ILE A 201 0.97 1.63 -8.78
N ALA A 202 2.15 1.00 -8.74
CA ALA A 202 2.28 -0.45 -8.85
C ALA A 202 1.48 -1.18 -7.75
N ARG A 203 1.57 -0.72 -6.50
CA ARG A 203 0.82 -1.30 -5.37
C ARG A 203 -0.69 -1.04 -5.47
N LEU A 204 -1.12 0.08 -6.05
CA LEU A 204 -2.53 0.32 -6.38
C LEU A 204 -3.04 -0.66 -7.44
N LEU A 205 -2.28 -0.85 -8.53
CA LEU A 205 -2.69 -1.72 -9.63
C LEU A 205 -2.72 -3.21 -9.25
N VAL A 206 -1.89 -3.64 -8.28
CA VAL A 206 -2.05 -4.95 -7.64
C VAL A 206 -3.44 -5.11 -7.04
N ASN A 207 -3.90 -4.12 -6.26
CA ASN A 207 -5.21 -4.16 -5.63
C ASN A 207 -6.36 -3.99 -6.64
N TYR A 208 -6.15 -3.21 -7.71
CA TYR A 208 -7.07 -3.16 -8.85
C TYR A 208 -7.34 -4.57 -9.41
N ILE A 209 -6.27 -5.32 -9.70
CA ILE A 209 -6.38 -6.68 -10.27
C ILE A 209 -7.05 -7.64 -9.27
N LEU A 210 -6.61 -7.64 -8.01
CA LEU A 210 -7.16 -8.54 -6.99
C LEU A 210 -8.65 -8.27 -6.73
N THR A 211 -9.06 -6.99 -6.64
CA THR A 211 -10.46 -6.61 -6.42
C THR A 211 -11.37 -7.04 -7.56
N ARG A 212 -10.93 -6.94 -8.81
CA ARG A 212 -11.69 -7.42 -9.99
C ARG A 212 -12.01 -8.91 -9.93
N HIS A 213 -11.20 -9.68 -9.21
CA HIS A 213 -11.36 -11.12 -9.03
C HIS A 213 -11.93 -11.52 -7.66
N ASP A 214 -12.57 -10.61 -6.96
CA ASP A 214 -13.23 -10.82 -5.66
C ASP A 214 -12.28 -11.25 -4.53
N TYR A 215 -10.99 -10.93 -4.68
CA TYR A 215 -10.03 -11.04 -3.60
C TYR A 215 -10.11 -9.80 -2.69
N PRO A 216 -9.84 -9.95 -1.39
CA PRO A 216 -9.67 -8.78 -0.54
C PRO A 216 -8.42 -8.01 -0.97
N MET A 217 -8.46 -6.71 -0.80
CA MET A 217 -7.27 -5.88 -0.99
C MET A 217 -6.18 -6.26 0.01
N ILE A 218 -4.93 -6.10 -0.40
CA ILE A 218 -3.73 -6.45 0.36
C ILE A 218 -2.81 -5.24 0.57
N VAL A 219 -1.95 -5.31 1.57
CA VAL A 219 -0.99 -4.26 1.90
C VAL A 219 0.43 -4.82 1.87
N VAL A 220 1.33 -4.17 1.12
CA VAL A 220 2.77 -4.37 1.29
C VAL A 220 3.20 -3.55 2.50
N ARG A 221 3.52 -4.23 3.61
CA ARG A 221 3.86 -3.56 4.88
C ARG A 221 5.22 -2.89 4.82
N SER A 222 5.31 -1.64 5.25
CA SER A 222 6.55 -0.85 5.22
C SER A 222 7.65 -1.47 6.09
N ARG A 223 7.30 -2.12 7.19
CA ARG A 223 8.23 -2.88 8.02
C ARG A 223 8.90 -4.05 7.30
N ASN A 224 8.28 -4.58 6.25
CA ASN A 224 8.79 -5.67 5.42
C ASN A 224 9.34 -5.17 4.07
N LYS A 225 9.63 -3.87 3.94
CA LYS A 225 10.18 -3.26 2.71
C LYS A 225 11.40 -4.00 2.17
N SER A 226 12.29 -4.45 3.06
CA SER A 226 13.51 -5.17 2.64
C SER A 226 13.18 -6.47 1.91
N GLU A 227 12.26 -7.29 2.44
CA GLU A 227 11.85 -8.56 1.82
C GLU A 227 11.20 -8.33 0.45
N TYR A 228 10.38 -7.29 0.35
CA TYR A 228 9.74 -6.90 -0.91
C TYR A 228 10.77 -6.52 -1.98
N LEU A 229 11.74 -5.68 -1.65
CA LEU A 229 12.80 -5.25 -2.57
C LEU A 229 13.77 -6.39 -2.89
N GLU A 230 14.07 -7.27 -1.95
CA GLU A 230 14.89 -8.45 -2.16
C GLU A 230 14.23 -9.45 -3.13
N ALA A 231 12.92 -9.62 -3.02
CA ALA A 231 12.18 -10.50 -3.93
C ALA A 231 12.17 -9.97 -5.37
N LEU A 232 12.05 -8.65 -5.56
CA LEU A 232 12.18 -8.01 -6.87
C LEU A 232 13.60 -8.19 -7.42
N HIS A 233 14.61 -7.86 -6.61
CA HIS A 233 16.01 -8.02 -7.01
C HIS A 233 16.36 -9.47 -7.36
N ALA A 234 15.88 -10.43 -6.59
CA ALA A 234 16.10 -11.86 -6.89
C ALA A 234 15.48 -12.27 -8.24
N ALA A 235 14.34 -11.68 -8.63
CA ALA A 235 13.78 -11.89 -9.96
C ALA A 235 14.63 -11.21 -11.06
N ASP A 236 15.13 -10.00 -10.80
CA ASP A 236 15.98 -9.27 -11.75
C ASP A 236 17.25 -10.03 -12.12
N LEU A 237 17.80 -10.81 -11.19
CA LEU A 237 18.98 -11.66 -11.46
C LEU A 237 18.71 -12.77 -12.50
N PHE A 238 17.46 -13.23 -12.64
CA PHE A 238 17.08 -14.23 -13.65
C PHE A 238 16.66 -13.57 -14.97
N VAL A 239 15.94 -12.43 -14.90
CA VAL A 239 15.45 -11.71 -16.09
C VAL A 239 16.59 -10.95 -16.80
N GLY A 240 17.59 -10.50 -16.03
CA GLY A 240 18.69 -9.70 -16.54
C GLY A 240 18.39 -8.20 -16.58
N ASN A 241 19.36 -7.43 -17.07
CA ASN A 241 19.36 -5.96 -16.98
C ASN A 241 18.70 -5.25 -18.16
N ILE A 242 18.25 -5.98 -19.19
CA ILE A 242 17.58 -5.37 -20.35
C ILE A 242 16.16 -4.98 -19.96
N PRO A 243 15.80 -3.69 -20.04
CA PRO A 243 14.50 -3.21 -19.58
C PRO A 243 13.31 -3.85 -20.32
N SER A 244 13.40 -4.01 -21.65
CA SER A 244 12.38 -4.65 -22.48
C SER A 244 12.12 -6.11 -22.09
N ASP A 245 13.16 -6.86 -21.72
CA ASP A 245 13.02 -8.24 -21.25
C ASP A 245 12.22 -8.29 -19.96
N GLY A 246 12.49 -7.36 -19.03
CA GLY A 246 11.72 -7.21 -17.81
C GLY A 246 10.26 -6.84 -18.04
N ALA A 247 9.98 -6.00 -19.03
CA ALA A 247 8.62 -5.62 -19.42
C ALA A 247 7.81 -6.79 -19.99
N HIS A 248 8.47 -7.85 -20.47
CA HIS A 248 7.84 -9.05 -21.04
C HIS A 248 8.13 -10.32 -20.23
N ALA A 249 8.72 -10.22 -19.05
CA ALA A 249 9.12 -11.36 -18.22
C ALA A 249 7.97 -12.36 -17.99
N SER A 250 8.31 -13.64 -17.98
CA SER A 250 7.38 -14.75 -17.72
C SER A 250 7.30 -15.09 -16.22
N LEU A 251 6.29 -15.86 -15.82
CA LEU A 251 6.17 -16.38 -14.43
C LEU A 251 7.40 -17.17 -13.98
N GLN A 252 8.02 -17.91 -14.90
CA GLN A 252 9.18 -18.73 -14.58
C GLN A 252 10.40 -17.86 -14.26
N GLU A 253 10.63 -16.83 -15.03
CA GLU A 253 11.73 -15.89 -14.82
C GLU A 253 11.59 -15.10 -13.53
N ILE A 254 10.37 -14.67 -13.19
CA ILE A 254 10.10 -13.93 -11.94
C ILE A 254 9.68 -14.82 -10.76
N ARG A 255 9.96 -16.11 -10.81
CA ARG A 255 9.55 -17.07 -9.78
C ARG A 255 9.87 -16.64 -8.34
N PRO A 256 11.03 -16.05 -8.02
CA PRO A 256 11.31 -15.57 -6.65
C PRO A 256 10.30 -14.54 -6.19
N PHE A 257 9.95 -13.56 -7.04
CA PHE A 257 8.95 -12.55 -6.73
C PHE A 257 7.55 -13.15 -6.62
N VAL A 258 7.16 -14.06 -7.51
CA VAL A 258 5.86 -14.76 -7.43
C VAL A 258 5.71 -15.53 -6.12
N GLN A 259 6.75 -16.20 -5.65
CA GLN A 259 6.73 -16.92 -4.38
C GLN A 259 6.58 -16.00 -3.17
N TYR A 260 7.29 -14.87 -3.17
CA TYR A 260 7.10 -13.83 -2.17
C TYR A 260 5.67 -13.30 -2.20
N PHE A 261 5.17 -12.95 -3.38
CA PHE A 261 3.86 -12.36 -3.56
C PHE A 261 2.72 -13.31 -3.15
N LYS A 262 2.81 -14.61 -3.47
CA LYS A 262 1.85 -15.63 -2.99
C LYS A 262 1.82 -15.72 -1.46
N ARG A 263 2.97 -15.63 -0.79
CA ARG A 263 3.03 -15.60 0.69
C ARG A 263 2.42 -14.31 1.27
N LEU A 264 2.73 -13.17 0.67
CA LEU A 264 2.14 -11.88 1.04
C LEU A 264 0.62 -11.92 0.95
N VAL A 265 0.07 -12.34 -0.19
CA VAL A 265 -1.37 -12.43 -0.40
C VAL A 265 -2.01 -13.41 0.59
N ALA A 266 -1.41 -14.59 0.80
CA ALA A 266 -1.91 -15.56 1.77
C ALA A 266 -1.98 -14.97 3.19
N HIS A 267 -0.94 -14.25 3.60
CA HIS A 267 -0.87 -13.61 4.91
C HIS A 267 -1.93 -12.50 5.06
N GLU A 268 -1.99 -11.57 4.13
CA GLU A 268 -2.93 -10.44 4.20
C GLU A 268 -4.40 -10.89 4.10
N VAL A 269 -4.71 -11.86 3.23
CA VAL A 269 -6.06 -12.44 3.15
C VAL A 269 -6.45 -13.11 4.46
N TYR A 270 -5.58 -13.93 5.04
CA TYR A 270 -5.86 -14.60 6.30
C TYR A 270 -5.97 -13.60 7.46
N THR A 271 -5.17 -12.54 7.47
CA THR A 271 -5.27 -11.45 8.44
C THR A 271 -6.65 -10.76 8.37
N ASN A 272 -7.18 -10.57 7.15
CA ASN A 272 -8.55 -10.04 6.99
C ASN A 272 -9.61 -11.00 7.52
N VAL A 273 -9.43 -12.32 7.32
CA VAL A 273 -10.33 -13.34 7.91
C VAL A 273 -10.29 -13.27 9.44
N CYS A 274 -9.11 -13.27 10.04
CA CYS A 274 -8.97 -13.15 11.49
C CYS A 274 -9.57 -11.85 12.04
N PHE A 275 -9.34 -10.74 11.34
CA PHE A 275 -9.93 -9.44 11.72
C PHE A 275 -11.46 -9.47 11.79
N LEU A 276 -12.10 -10.21 10.89
CA LEU A 276 -13.56 -10.33 10.85
C LEU A 276 -14.12 -11.39 11.80
N THR A 277 -13.34 -12.40 12.20
CA THR A 277 -13.84 -13.56 12.93
C THR A 277 -13.40 -13.61 14.40
N GLU A 278 -12.30 -12.96 14.72
CA GLU A 278 -11.76 -12.96 16.08
C GLU A 278 -12.22 -11.72 16.84
N HIS A 279 -13.09 -11.92 17.82
CA HIS A 279 -13.66 -10.87 18.65
C HIS A 279 -13.33 -11.15 20.12
N ASP A 280 -12.55 -10.28 20.73
CA ASP A 280 -12.26 -10.29 22.16
C ASP A 280 -12.14 -8.83 22.64
N GLU A 281 -12.65 -8.54 23.84
CA GLU A 281 -12.60 -7.19 24.41
C GLU A 281 -11.17 -6.67 24.64
N ASN A 282 -10.18 -7.57 24.74
CA ASN A 282 -8.78 -7.23 24.92
C ASN A 282 -8.02 -7.16 23.59
N LEU A 283 -8.71 -7.41 22.48
CA LEU A 283 -8.09 -7.49 21.15
C LEU A 283 -8.13 -6.14 20.45
N TRP A 284 -7.01 -5.79 19.82
CA TRP A 284 -6.86 -4.65 18.93
C TRP A 284 -6.08 -5.00 17.68
N TRP A 285 -6.41 -4.36 16.58
CA TRP A 285 -5.68 -4.50 15.32
C TRP A 285 -4.97 -3.20 14.99
N TYR A 286 -3.67 -3.27 14.82
CA TYR A 286 -2.81 -2.12 14.54
C TYR A 286 -1.81 -2.46 13.43
N ASP A 287 -1.83 -1.70 12.34
CA ASP A 287 -0.99 -1.92 11.14
C ASP A 287 -0.93 -3.40 10.69
N GLY A 288 -2.09 -4.07 10.64
CA GLY A 288 -2.20 -5.48 10.24
C GLY A 288 -1.76 -6.49 11.27
N GLU A 289 -1.37 -6.07 12.46
CA GLU A 289 -1.01 -6.95 13.56
C GLU A 289 -2.11 -7.05 14.61
N LYS A 290 -2.27 -8.26 15.12
CA LYS A 290 -3.14 -8.56 16.23
C LYS A 290 -2.42 -8.23 17.54
N VAL A 291 -2.99 -7.33 18.34
CA VAL A 291 -2.47 -6.91 19.64
C VAL A 291 -3.44 -7.40 20.73
N GLU A 292 -2.93 -8.21 21.65
CA GLU A 292 -3.69 -8.66 22.82
C GLU A 292 -3.26 -7.87 24.07
N PHE A 293 -4.21 -7.14 24.65
CA PHE A 293 -3.98 -6.37 25.87
C PHE A 293 -4.32 -7.19 27.13
N ARG A 294 -3.74 -6.81 28.25
CA ARG A 294 -4.02 -7.43 29.57
C ARG A 294 -5.37 -7.01 30.16
N SER A 295 -6.02 -5.99 29.60
CA SER A 295 -7.27 -5.42 30.07
C SER A 295 -8.01 -4.78 28.91
N SER A 296 -9.32 -4.92 28.87
CA SER A 296 -10.19 -4.28 27.88
C SER A 296 -10.21 -2.75 27.95
N ASN A 297 -9.68 -2.15 29.02
CA ASN A 297 -9.58 -0.70 29.11
C ASN A 297 -8.65 -0.09 28.02
N TYR A 298 -7.65 -0.83 27.55
CA TYR A 298 -6.80 -0.37 26.44
C TYR A 298 -7.59 -0.27 25.14
N SER A 299 -8.29 -1.33 24.77
CA SER A 299 -9.12 -1.36 23.57
C SER A 299 -10.27 -0.36 23.64
N LYS A 300 -10.86 -0.15 24.83
CA LYS A 300 -11.90 0.88 25.04
C LYS A 300 -11.37 2.29 24.79
N ILE A 301 -10.16 2.62 25.29
CA ILE A 301 -9.52 3.92 24.98
C ILE A 301 -9.31 4.08 23.48
N LEU A 302 -8.77 3.05 22.81
CA LEU A 302 -8.55 3.09 21.37
C LEU A 302 -9.87 3.21 20.59
N MET A 303 -10.94 2.55 21.04
CA MET A 303 -12.29 2.69 20.45
C MET A 303 -12.84 4.12 20.60
N LEU A 304 -12.65 4.75 21.75
CA LEU A 304 -13.04 6.16 21.94
C LEU A 304 -12.29 7.08 20.95
N MET A 305 -10.99 6.86 20.77
CA MET A 305 -10.19 7.63 19.82
C MET A 305 -10.59 7.41 18.35
N MET A 306 -11.27 6.31 18.04
CA MET A 306 -11.85 6.09 16.71
C MET A 306 -13.08 6.95 16.44
N THR A 307 -13.70 7.51 17.46
CA THR A 307 -14.86 8.40 17.36
C THR A 307 -14.52 9.87 17.59
N GLU A 308 -13.47 10.12 18.38
CA GLU A 308 -13.01 11.47 18.72
C GLU A 308 -11.49 11.58 18.57
N PRO A 309 -10.99 12.45 17.71
CA PRO A 309 -9.56 12.52 17.37
C PRO A 309 -8.68 13.02 18.53
N VAL A 310 -9.27 13.72 19.49
CA VAL A 310 -8.57 14.26 20.67
C VAL A 310 -9.42 14.00 21.92
N LEU A 311 -8.86 13.26 22.87
CA LEU A 311 -9.50 12.96 24.14
C LEU A 311 -8.72 13.59 25.31
N THR A 312 -9.45 14.15 26.29
CA THR A 312 -8.86 14.54 27.59
C THR A 312 -8.80 13.34 28.53
N LEU A 313 -7.89 13.39 29.49
CA LEU A 313 -7.79 12.35 30.51
C LEU A 313 -9.07 12.27 31.37
N GLU A 314 -9.74 13.41 31.59
CA GLU A 314 -11.00 13.51 32.31
C GLU A 314 -12.14 12.80 31.55
N HIS A 315 -12.19 12.96 30.22
CA HIS A 315 -13.18 12.26 29.40
C HIS A 315 -12.96 10.74 29.43
N ILE A 316 -11.70 10.30 29.26
CA ILE A 316 -11.36 8.87 29.37
C ILE A 316 -11.73 8.33 30.76
N GLN A 317 -11.49 9.11 31.83
CA GLN A 317 -11.84 8.74 33.19
C GLN A 317 -13.36 8.51 33.35
N GLN A 318 -14.16 9.42 32.82
CA GLN A 318 -15.64 9.34 32.89
C GLN A 318 -16.14 8.13 32.13
N GLU A 319 -15.69 7.90 30.92
CA GLU A 319 -16.12 6.79 30.05
C GLU A 319 -15.72 5.42 30.62
N LEU A 320 -14.56 5.30 31.22
CA LEU A 320 -14.09 4.02 31.77
C LEU A 320 -14.52 3.78 33.23
N GLY A 321 -14.97 4.82 33.94
CA GLY A 321 -15.36 4.71 35.37
C GLY A 321 -14.21 4.32 36.30
N ILE A 322 -12.95 4.65 35.97
CA ILE A 322 -11.74 4.32 36.72
C ILE A 322 -11.07 5.58 37.29
N ASN A 323 -10.16 5.42 38.26
CA ASN A 323 -9.46 6.57 38.81
C ASN A 323 -8.43 7.20 37.86
N MET A 324 -8.14 8.48 38.01
CA MET A 324 -7.21 9.25 37.15
C MET A 324 -5.80 8.66 37.10
N SER A 325 -5.31 8.06 38.17
CA SER A 325 -3.99 7.43 38.21
C SER A 325 -3.93 6.22 37.27
N ALA A 326 -5.01 5.41 37.24
CA ALA A 326 -5.12 4.30 36.29
C ALA A 326 -5.23 4.79 34.83
N VAL A 327 -6.01 5.85 34.58
CA VAL A 327 -6.09 6.45 33.22
C VAL A 327 -4.72 6.88 32.74
N LYS A 328 -3.99 7.66 33.55
CA LYS A 328 -2.62 8.11 33.18
C LYS A 328 -1.69 6.96 32.88
N LYS A 329 -1.74 5.87 33.68
CA LYS A 329 -0.92 4.68 33.45
C LYS A 329 -1.25 4.00 32.11
N LEU A 330 -2.54 3.82 31.79
CA LEU A 330 -2.99 3.21 30.54
C LEU A 330 -2.59 4.05 29.32
N VAL A 331 -2.84 5.36 29.37
CA VAL A 331 -2.49 6.32 28.30
C VAL A 331 -0.98 6.33 28.07
N ASN A 332 -0.16 6.44 29.12
CA ASN A 332 1.30 6.40 28.97
C ASN A 332 1.76 5.09 28.31
N GLN A 333 1.20 3.94 28.70
CA GLN A 333 1.56 2.66 28.10
C GLN A 333 1.15 2.53 26.62
N LEU A 334 0.03 3.14 26.22
CA LEU A 334 -0.35 3.21 24.81
C LEU A 334 0.56 4.15 24.02
N GLN A 335 0.98 5.27 24.62
CA GLN A 335 1.94 6.20 24.02
C GLN A 335 3.34 5.59 23.89
N ASP A 336 3.83 4.91 24.92
CA ASP A 336 5.14 4.25 24.90
C ASP A 336 5.26 3.20 23.80
N LYS A 337 4.10 2.61 23.41
CA LYS A 337 4.01 1.63 22.31
C LYS A 337 3.59 2.24 20.98
N HIS A 338 3.47 3.55 20.90
CA HIS A 338 3.08 4.30 19.72
C HIS A 338 1.70 3.92 19.13
N TYR A 339 0.79 3.41 19.97
CA TYR A 339 -0.60 3.18 19.54
C TYR A 339 -1.44 4.45 19.53
N ILE A 340 -1.04 5.45 20.30
CA ILE A 340 -1.65 6.78 20.34
C ILE A 340 -0.57 7.86 20.39
N GLU A 341 -0.91 9.04 19.88
CA GLU A 341 -0.04 10.21 19.90
C GLU A 341 -0.39 11.14 21.05
N ARG A 342 0.56 11.96 21.45
CA ARG A 342 0.32 13.04 22.39
C ARG A 342 -0.05 14.30 21.60
N GLY A 343 -1.21 14.87 21.91
CA GLY A 343 -1.65 16.15 21.35
C GLY A 343 -1.02 17.36 22.02
#